data_77f61c023b6b299d5dfba1d9a35127d6
#
_entry.id   77f61c023b6b299d5dfba1d9a35127d6
#
_cell.length_a   1.000
_cell.length_b   1.000
_cell.length_c   1.000
_cell.angle_alpha   90.00
_cell.angle_beta   90.00
_cell.angle_gamma   90.00
#
_symmetry.space_group_name_H-M   'P 1'
#
loop_
_entity.id
_entity.type
_entity.pdbx_description
1 polymer ?
#
loop_
_entity_poly.entity_id
_entity_poly.type
_entity_poly.pdbx_seq_one_letter_code
_entity_poly.pdbx_strand_id
1 'polypeptide(L)'
;GIEASMRRLTHYDYWQDKLLPGILADCPADLLIYGMGERPIIEIARRLQQGENIKQLDDIPQTASIQPLSNMPRIMEDEGNIVLASHEECLLHKRKQSENFKHIEEESNSIHAAKLVQAIGDELIIVNPPYPPMTTAEIDAVYDLPFTRLPHPKYRGKEIPAYNMIRHSITMHRGCFGG
;
A
#
# COMPACT_ATOMS: atom_id res chain seq x y z
N GLY A 1 7.49 -2.23 3.18
CA GLY A 1 8.11 -0.97 3.57
C GLY A 1 7.78 0.17 2.62
N ILE A 2 8.43 1.32 2.75
CA ILE A 2 8.15 2.53 1.95
C ILE A 2 8.23 2.25 0.45
N GLU A 3 9.24 1.52 0.01
CA GLU A 3 9.40 1.16 -1.41
C GLU A 3 8.15 0.45 -1.97
N ALA A 4 7.65 -0.56 -1.28
CA ALA A 4 6.43 -1.26 -1.70
C ALA A 4 5.22 -0.31 -1.75
N SER A 5 5.09 0.58 -0.76
CA SER A 5 4.02 1.57 -0.73
C SER A 5 4.06 2.54 -1.92
N MET A 6 5.26 2.87 -2.41
CA MET A 6 5.44 3.76 -3.57
C MET A 6 5.30 3.04 -4.92
N ARG A 7 5.45 1.71 -4.94
CA ARG A 7 5.42 0.88 -6.15
C ARG A 7 4.11 0.10 -6.29
N ARG A 8 2.99 0.68 -5.89
CA ARG A 8 1.67 0.02 -5.96
C ARG A 8 1.21 -0.22 -7.39
N LEU A 9 1.53 0.67 -8.31
CA LEU A 9 1.14 0.70 -9.72
C LEU A 9 2.40 0.77 -10.60
N THR A 10 2.22 0.80 -11.91
CA THR A 10 3.32 1.05 -12.86
C THR A 10 4.09 2.30 -12.48
N HIS A 11 5.38 2.15 -12.31
CA HIS A 11 6.26 3.22 -11.85
C HIS A 11 7.56 3.26 -12.64
N TYR A 12 8.21 4.42 -12.66
CA TYR A 12 9.53 4.59 -13.25
C TYR A 12 10.61 4.26 -12.21
N ASP A 13 11.43 3.25 -12.53
CA ASP A 13 12.63 2.94 -11.74
C ASP A 13 13.82 3.72 -12.28
N TYR A 14 14.26 4.68 -11.49
CA TYR A 14 15.35 5.58 -11.85
C TYR A 14 16.70 4.83 -12.05
N TRP A 15 16.95 3.81 -11.25
CA TRP A 15 18.23 3.09 -11.31
C TRP A 15 18.36 2.21 -12.55
N GLN A 16 17.25 1.65 -13.01
CA GLN A 16 17.21 0.79 -14.19
C GLN A 16 16.83 1.55 -15.47
N ASP A 17 16.43 2.83 -15.33
CA ASP A 17 15.90 3.66 -16.42
C ASP A 17 14.75 2.96 -17.17
N LYS A 18 13.79 2.39 -16.40
CA LYS A 18 12.69 1.58 -16.95
C LYS A 18 11.38 1.86 -16.21
N LEU A 19 10.28 1.64 -16.94
CA LEU A 19 8.98 1.43 -16.30
C LEU A 19 8.88 -0.02 -15.83
N LEU A 20 8.56 -0.18 -14.55
CA LEU A 20 8.31 -1.47 -13.92
C LEU A 20 6.83 -1.60 -13.54
N PRO A 21 6.27 -2.82 -13.51
CA PRO A 21 4.90 -3.06 -13.08
C PRO A 21 4.73 -2.76 -11.59
N GLY A 22 3.49 -2.73 -11.12
CA GLY A 22 3.23 -2.66 -9.69
C GLY A 22 3.82 -3.86 -8.95
N ILE A 23 4.30 -3.63 -7.73
CA ILE A 23 5.09 -4.63 -6.98
C ILE A 23 4.33 -5.95 -6.73
N LEU A 24 3.01 -5.94 -6.68
CA LEU A 24 2.21 -7.16 -6.50
C LEU A 24 2.27 -8.08 -7.73
N ALA A 25 2.55 -7.55 -8.92
CA ALA A 25 2.77 -8.36 -10.11
C ALA A 25 4.17 -9.01 -10.12
N ASP A 26 5.12 -8.47 -9.38
CA ASP A 26 6.51 -8.94 -9.33
C ASP A 26 6.81 -9.83 -8.11
N CYS A 27 5.91 -9.91 -7.13
CA CYS A 27 6.16 -10.66 -5.91
C CYS A 27 4.96 -11.54 -5.51
N PRO A 28 5.19 -12.66 -4.82
CA PRO A 28 4.14 -13.60 -4.42
C PRO A 28 3.36 -13.12 -3.18
N ALA A 29 3.11 -11.81 -3.05
CA ALA A 29 2.29 -11.26 -1.97
C ALA A 29 0.83 -11.19 -2.42
N ASP A 30 -0.09 -11.59 -1.56
CA ASP A 30 -1.53 -11.55 -1.85
C ASP A 30 -2.11 -10.14 -1.71
N LEU A 31 -1.54 -9.34 -0.80
CA LEU A 31 -2.06 -8.03 -0.46
C LEU A 31 -0.95 -7.11 0.05
N LEU A 32 -1.04 -5.83 -0.26
CA LEU A 32 -0.13 -4.80 0.20
C LEU A 32 -0.89 -3.78 1.04
N ILE A 33 -0.37 -3.46 2.23
CA ILE A 33 -0.83 -2.35 3.06
C ILE A 33 0.11 -1.18 2.85
N TYR A 34 -0.42 0.01 2.62
CA TYR A 34 0.38 1.22 2.46
C TYR A 34 0.02 2.29 3.51
N GLY A 35 0.92 3.23 3.72
CA GLY A 35 0.73 4.28 4.72
C GLY A 35 0.73 3.76 6.15
N MET A 36 -0.17 4.25 7.00
CA MET A 36 -0.31 3.84 8.40
C MET A 36 -1.15 2.57 8.49
N GLY A 37 -0.50 1.43 8.74
CA GLY A 37 -1.06 0.09 8.57
C GLY A 37 -1.95 -0.42 9.70
N GLU A 38 -2.21 0.33 10.76
CA GLU A 38 -2.89 -0.15 11.97
C GLU A 38 -4.33 -0.61 11.69
N ARG A 39 -5.13 0.25 11.06
CA ARG A 39 -6.53 -0.08 10.74
C ARG A 39 -6.64 -1.22 9.72
N PRO A 40 -5.96 -1.19 8.57
CA PRO A 40 -6.10 -2.27 7.61
C PRO A 40 -5.60 -3.61 8.13
N ILE A 41 -4.52 -3.67 8.93
CA ILE A 41 -4.04 -4.95 9.47
C ILE A 41 -5.06 -5.59 10.44
N ILE A 42 -5.74 -4.77 11.25
CA ILE A 42 -6.78 -5.24 12.17
C ILE A 42 -7.98 -5.77 11.36
N GLU A 43 -8.42 -5.04 10.35
CA GLU A 43 -9.55 -5.43 9.51
C GLU A 43 -9.25 -6.73 8.73
N ILE A 44 -8.06 -6.85 8.14
CA ILE A 44 -7.61 -8.08 7.49
C ILE A 44 -7.63 -9.26 8.47
N ALA A 45 -7.04 -9.08 9.66
CA ALA A 45 -7.00 -10.14 10.67
C ALA A 45 -8.40 -10.59 11.09
N ARG A 46 -9.33 -9.63 11.28
CA ARG A 46 -10.72 -9.90 11.64
C ARG A 46 -11.44 -10.72 10.55
N ARG A 47 -11.30 -10.33 9.29
CA ARG A 47 -11.96 -11.02 8.16
C ARG A 47 -11.38 -12.41 7.93
N LEU A 48 -10.06 -12.58 8.08
CA LEU A 48 -9.44 -13.91 8.02
C LEU A 48 -9.89 -14.81 9.17
N GLN A 49 -10.10 -14.28 10.39
CA GLN A 49 -10.67 -15.05 11.51
C GLN A 49 -12.12 -15.47 11.25
N GLN A 50 -12.86 -14.74 10.42
CA GLN A 50 -14.20 -15.07 9.99
C GLN A 50 -14.22 -16.10 8.85
N GLY A 51 -13.05 -16.53 8.38
CA GLY A 51 -12.90 -17.55 7.33
C GLY A 51 -12.90 -16.98 5.91
N GLU A 52 -12.82 -15.65 5.73
CA GLU A 52 -12.67 -15.07 4.40
C GLU A 52 -11.30 -15.41 3.80
N ASN A 53 -11.25 -15.55 2.47
CA ASN A 53 -10.01 -15.81 1.77
C ASN A 53 -9.28 -14.48 1.50
N ILE A 54 -7.98 -14.43 1.82
CA ILE A 54 -7.16 -13.23 1.60
C ILE A 54 -7.20 -12.71 0.16
N LYS A 55 -7.32 -13.60 -0.82
CA LYS A 55 -7.41 -13.26 -2.24
C LYS A 55 -8.73 -12.56 -2.64
N GLN A 56 -9.73 -12.57 -1.75
CA GLN A 56 -11.01 -11.90 -1.95
C GLN A 56 -11.10 -10.55 -1.25
N LEU A 57 -10.07 -10.17 -0.48
CA LEU A 57 -10.02 -8.92 0.27
C LEU A 57 -9.56 -7.76 -0.63
N ASP A 58 -10.39 -7.36 -1.58
CA ASP A 58 -10.09 -6.32 -2.57
C ASP A 58 -10.77 -4.97 -2.28
N ASP A 59 -11.46 -4.87 -1.13
CA ASP A 59 -12.29 -3.72 -0.74
C ASP A 59 -11.81 -3.01 0.53
N ILE A 60 -10.77 -3.51 1.19
CA ILE A 60 -10.26 -2.92 2.44
C ILE A 60 -9.52 -1.60 2.11
N PRO A 61 -9.91 -0.46 2.71
CA PRO A 61 -9.19 0.79 2.51
C PRO A 61 -7.71 0.68 2.84
N GLN A 62 -6.89 1.50 2.19
CA GLN A 62 -5.44 1.57 2.41
C GLN A 62 -4.69 0.28 2.07
N THR A 63 -5.27 -0.52 1.17
CA THR A 63 -4.63 -1.73 0.65
C THR A 63 -4.51 -1.67 -0.88
N ALA A 64 -3.59 -2.47 -1.41
CA ALA A 64 -3.59 -2.84 -2.81
C ALA A 64 -3.66 -4.36 -2.91
N SER A 65 -4.42 -4.87 -3.87
CA SER A 65 -4.61 -6.29 -4.15
C SER A 65 -4.41 -6.58 -5.64
N ILE A 66 -4.17 -7.85 -5.95
CA ILE A 66 -4.11 -8.32 -7.33
C ILE A 66 -5.28 -9.26 -7.59
N GLN A 67 -5.95 -9.08 -8.73
CA GLN A 67 -7.14 -9.81 -9.11
C GLN A 67 -7.04 -10.26 -10.56
N PRO A 68 -7.72 -11.35 -10.98
CA PRO A 68 -7.81 -11.70 -12.40
C PRO A 68 -8.46 -10.58 -13.22
N LEU A 69 -7.99 -10.38 -14.45
CA LEU A 69 -8.57 -9.39 -15.40
C LEU A 69 -10.06 -9.64 -15.66
N SER A 70 -10.52 -10.90 -15.54
CA SER A 70 -11.93 -11.26 -15.66
C SER A 70 -12.86 -10.56 -14.63
N ASN A 71 -12.31 -10.01 -13.54
CA ASN A 71 -13.05 -9.27 -12.54
C ASN A 71 -13.31 -7.80 -12.95
N MET A 72 -12.74 -7.32 -14.07
CA MET A 72 -12.93 -5.95 -14.55
C MET A 72 -14.40 -5.51 -14.65
N PRO A 73 -15.35 -6.31 -15.20
CA PRO A 73 -16.75 -5.89 -15.28
C PRO A 73 -17.35 -5.58 -13.90
N ARG A 74 -17.09 -6.42 -12.89
CA ARG A 74 -17.54 -6.21 -11.51
C ARG A 74 -16.97 -4.91 -10.91
N ILE A 75 -15.69 -4.65 -11.18
CA ILE A 75 -15.01 -3.46 -10.64
C ILE A 75 -15.53 -2.19 -11.30
N MET A 76 -15.94 -2.27 -12.57
CA MET A 76 -16.48 -1.15 -13.33
C MET A 76 -17.94 -0.80 -12.99
N GLU A 77 -18.64 -1.65 -12.23
CA GLU A 77 -19.99 -1.33 -11.71
C GLU A 77 -19.98 -0.14 -10.74
N ASP A 78 -18.84 0.12 -10.11
CA ASP A 78 -18.65 1.28 -9.27
C ASP A 78 -18.13 2.46 -10.12
N GLU A 79 -19.02 3.40 -10.44
CA GLU A 79 -18.72 4.59 -11.26
C GLU A 79 -17.65 5.50 -10.65
N GLY A 80 -17.36 5.36 -9.35
CA GLY A 80 -16.33 6.13 -8.67
C GLY A 80 -14.90 5.64 -8.92
N ASN A 81 -14.70 4.47 -9.54
CA ASN A 81 -13.38 3.91 -9.77
C ASN A 81 -12.69 4.58 -10.97
N ILE A 82 -11.38 4.84 -10.82
CA ILE A 82 -10.54 5.39 -11.91
C ILE A 82 -9.74 4.23 -12.52
N VAL A 83 -10.00 3.95 -13.79
CA VAL A 83 -9.24 2.98 -14.58
C VAL A 83 -8.09 3.69 -15.25
N LEU A 84 -6.89 3.30 -14.89
CA LEU A 84 -5.64 3.81 -15.46
C LEU A 84 -5.30 3.08 -16.77
N ALA A 85 -4.51 3.72 -17.63
CA ALA A 85 -3.90 3.02 -18.74
C ALA A 85 -3.09 1.82 -18.24
N SER A 86 -3.16 0.70 -18.97
CA SER A 86 -2.48 -0.54 -18.59
C SER A 86 -0.96 -0.37 -18.53
N HIS A 87 -0.29 -1.33 -17.90
CA HIS A 87 1.18 -1.36 -17.89
C HIS A 87 1.75 -1.36 -19.31
N GLU A 88 1.18 -2.19 -20.18
CA GLU A 88 1.60 -2.34 -21.58
C GLU A 88 1.39 -1.05 -22.38
N GLU A 89 0.27 -0.35 -22.18
CA GLU A 89 0.04 0.96 -22.80
C GLU A 89 1.06 2.00 -22.33
N CYS A 90 1.42 1.97 -21.05
CA CYS A 90 2.45 2.86 -20.49
C CYS A 90 3.85 2.58 -21.09
N LEU A 91 4.19 1.31 -21.32
CA LEU A 91 5.45 0.94 -21.99
C LEU A 91 5.51 1.44 -23.43
N LEU A 92 4.38 1.40 -24.15
CA LEU A 92 4.30 1.84 -25.55
C LEU A 92 4.21 3.38 -25.67
N HIS A 93 3.57 4.04 -24.72
CA HIS A 93 3.24 5.46 -24.81
C HIS A 93 3.56 6.21 -23.52
N LYS A 94 4.68 6.91 -23.48
CA LYS A 94 5.12 7.71 -22.32
C LYS A 94 4.05 8.71 -21.82
N ARG A 95 3.20 9.19 -22.73
CA ARG A 95 2.09 10.09 -22.38
C ARG A 95 1.06 9.40 -21.49
N LYS A 96 0.77 8.12 -21.73
CA LYS A 96 -0.13 7.33 -20.88
C LYS A 96 0.38 7.21 -19.44
N GLN A 97 1.67 6.97 -19.28
CA GLN A 97 2.30 6.97 -17.96
C GLN A 97 2.20 8.33 -17.27
N SER A 98 2.36 9.43 -18.01
CA SER A 98 2.21 10.78 -17.48
C SER A 98 0.77 11.08 -17.06
N GLU A 99 -0.22 10.63 -17.83
CA GLU A 99 -1.65 10.75 -17.49
C GLU A 99 -1.98 9.93 -16.24
N ASN A 100 -1.50 8.69 -16.14
CA ASN A 100 -1.65 7.85 -14.95
C ASN A 100 -1.03 8.52 -13.72
N PHE A 101 0.19 9.06 -13.85
CA PHE A 101 0.87 9.75 -12.75
C PHE A 101 0.06 10.93 -12.24
N LYS A 102 -0.55 11.71 -13.15
CA LYS A 102 -1.43 12.82 -12.77
C LYS A 102 -2.60 12.32 -11.91
N HIS A 103 -3.31 11.27 -12.32
CA HIS A 103 -4.40 10.70 -11.54
C HIS A 103 -3.93 10.18 -10.17
N ILE A 104 -2.78 9.49 -10.12
CA ILE A 104 -2.20 8.99 -8.87
C ILE A 104 -1.91 10.13 -7.90
N GLU A 105 -1.35 11.25 -8.39
CA GLU A 105 -1.06 12.42 -7.57
C GLU A 105 -2.33 13.13 -7.11
N GLU A 106 -3.32 13.31 -8.00
CA GLU A 106 -4.59 13.92 -7.65
C GLU A 106 -5.30 13.13 -6.54
N GLU A 107 -5.37 11.81 -6.68
CA GLU A 107 -6.00 10.93 -5.69
C GLU A 107 -5.19 10.79 -4.40
N SER A 108 -3.87 10.86 -4.47
CA SER A 108 -3.01 10.85 -3.27
C SER A 108 -3.22 12.07 -2.38
N ASN A 109 -3.68 13.18 -2.95
CA ASN A 109 -3.94 14.43 -2.25
C ASN A 109 -5.44 14.67 -1.97
N SER A 110 -6.31 13.75 -2.35
CA SER A 110 -7.76 13.85 -2.16
C SER A 110 -8.18 13.27 -0.81
N ILE A 111 -9.04 14.00 -0.07
CA ILE A 111 -9.66 13.48 1.16
C ILE A 111 -10.67 12.37 0.83
N HIS A 112 -11.29 12.43 -0.34
CA HIS A 112 -12.24 11.45 -0.85
C HIS A 112 -11.67 10.82 -2.12
N ALA A 113 -10.54 10.16 -1.96
CA ALA A 113 -9.84 9.53 -3.07
C ALA A 113 -10.65 8.39 -3.68
N ALA A 114 -10.56 8.26 -4.99
CA ALA A 114 -11.13 7.14 -5.73
C ALA A 114 -10.24 5.89 -5.62
N LYS A 115 -10.83 4.73 -5.89
CA LYS A 115 -10.11 3.49 -6.12
C LYS A 115 -9.42 3.57 -7.49
N LEU A 116 -8.14 3.23 -7.53
CA LEU A 116 -7.36 3.15 -8.77
C LEU A 116 -7.25 1.71 -9.23
N VAL A 117 -7.46 1.48 -10.51
CA VAL A 117 -7.40 0.15 -11.12
C VAL A 117 -6.49 0.19 -12.34
N GLN A 118 -5.51 -0.71 -12.40
CA GLN A 118 -4.59 -0.82 -13.52
C GLN A 118 -4.46 -2.26 -14.00
N ALA A 119 -4.66 -2.50 -15.28
CA ALA A 119 -4.41 -3.81 -15.90
C ALA A 119 -2.91 -4.04 -16.13
N ILE A 120 -2.46 -5.27 -15.89
CA ILE A 120 -1.11 -5.78 -16.13
C ILE A 120 -1.23 -7.22 -16.63
N GLY A 121 -0.97 -7.47 -17.90
CA GLY A 121 -1.22 -8.78 -18.50
C GLY A 121 -2.65 -9.26 -18.27
N ASP A 122 -2.81 -10.43 -17.68
CA ASP A 122 -4.10 -11.04 -17.38
C ASP A 122 -4.62 -10.71 -15.94
N GLU A 123 -4.02 -9.74 -15.30
CA GLU A 123 -4.30 -9.35 -13.92
C GLU A 123 -4.68 -7.87 -13.81
N LEU A 124 -5.31 -7.52 -12.69
CA LEU A 124 -5.67 -6.17 -12.28
C LEU A 124 -5.01 -5.86 -10.94
N ILE A 125 -4.31 -4.76 -10.85
CA ILE A 125 -3.96 -4.19 -9.55
C ILE A 125 -5.06 -3.20 -9.16
N ILE A 126 -5.62 -3.40 -7.97
CA ILE A 126 -6.63 -2.56 -7.36
C ILE A 126 -5.98 -1.85 -6.18
N VAL A 127 -5.98 -0.52 -6.17
CA VAL A 127 -5.50 0.30 -5.06
C VAL A 127 -6.71 1.00 -4.44
N ASN A 128 -7.07 0.58 -3.24
CA ASN A 128 -8.15 1.19 -2.48
C ASN A 128 -7.72 2.55 -1.91
N PRO A 129 -8.63 3.51 -1.74
CA PRO A 129 -8.33 4.78 -1.11
C PRO A 129 -7.86 4.61 0.34
N PRO A 130 -7.12 5.59 0.90
CA PRO A 130 -6.67 5.52 2.29
C PRO A 130 -7.84 5.59 3.27
N TYR A 131 -7.65 5.08 4.49
CA TYR A 131 -8.52 5.41 5.62
C TYR A 131 -8.46 6.91 5.93
N PRO A 132 -9.54 7.48 6.47
CA PRO A 132 -9.45 8.80 7.10
C PRO A 132 -8.35 8.83 8.16
N PRO A 133 -7.72 10.00 8.41
CA PRO A 133 -6.71 10.13 9.45
C PRO A 133 -7.17 9.55 10.79
N MET A 134 -6.25 8.91 11.51
CA MET A 134 -6.53 8.41 12.86
C MET A 134 -6.72 9.58 13.82
N THR A 135 -7.65 9.43 14.75
CA THR A 135 -7.81 10.35 15.86
C THR A 135 -6.64 10.25 16.84
N THR A 136 -6.42 11.28 17.64
CA THR A 136 -5.40 11.25 18.70
C THR A 136 -5.58 10.03 19.61
N ALA A 137 -6.82 9.75 20.03
CA ALA A 137 -7.10 8.61 20.93
C ALA A 137 -6.74 7.25 20.28
N GLU A 138 -6.96 7.08 18.98
CA GLU A 138 -6.56 5.85 18.27
C GLU A 138 -5.04 5.71 18.18
N ILE A 139 -4.33 6.82 17.94
CA ILE A 139 -2.86 6.81 17.92
C ILE A 139 -2.31 6.53 19.31
N ASP A 140 -2.83 7.16 20.34
CA ASP A 140 -2.43 6.94 21.73
C ASP A 140 -2.63 5.49 22.14
N ALA A 141 -3.76 4.89 21.79
CA ALA A 141 -4.03 3.47 22.04
C ALA A 141 -2.99 2.53 21.40
N VAL A 142 -2.43 2.88 20.23
CA VAL A 142 -1.35 2.12 19.62
C VAL A 142 -0.05 2.27 20.42
N TYR A 143 0.26 3.46 20.92
CA TYR A 143 1.44 3.67 21.76
C TYR A 143 1.33 3.04 23.16
N ASP A 144 0.13 2.83 23.66
CA ASP A 144 -0.14 2.16 24.94
C ASP A 144 -0.02 0.62 24.86
N LEU A 145 0.15 0.06 23.67
CA LEU A 145 0.38 -1.37 23.53
C LEU A 145 1.66 -1.81 24.26
N PRO A 146 1.66 -3.02 24.87
CA PRO A 146 2.74 -3.50 25.72
C PRO A 146 4.00 -3.89 24.91
N PHE A 147 4.57 -2.97 24.18
CA PHE A 147 5.83 -3.17 23.47
C PHE A 147 6.99 -3.33 24.45
N THR A 148 7.78 -4.37 24.26
CA THR A 148 8.99 -4.60 25.08
C THR A 148 10.07 -3.54 24.82
N ARG A 149 10.08 -2.92 23.62
CA ARG A 149 11.12 -1.98 23.14
C ARG A 149 12.52 -2.57 23.18
N LEU A 150 12.62 -3.90 23.17
CA LEU A 150 13.86 -4.66 23.13
C LEU A 150 14.07 -5.26 21.72
N PRO A 151 15.33 -5.55 21.36
CA PRO A 151 15.63 -6.30 20.15
C PRO A 151 14.94 -7.67 20.13
N HIS A 152 14.66 -8.16 18.92
CA HIS A 152 14.07 -9.48 18.77
C HIS A 152 14.91 -10.56 19.48
N PRO A 153 14.31 -11.56 20.16
CA PRO A 153 15.02 -12.59 20.94
C PRO A 153 16.16 -13.32 20.21
N LYS A 154 16.07 -13.45 18.86
CA LYS A 154 17.14 -14.05 18.04
C LYS A 154 18.48 -13.32 18.11
N TYR A 155 18.47 -12.07 18.56
CA TYR A 155 19.68 -11.25 18.73
C TYR A 155 20.21 -11.24 20.17
N ARG A 156 19.64 -12.08 21.07
CA ARG A 156 20.11 -12.16 22.46
C ARG A 156 21.61 -12.45 22.50
N GLY A 157 22.37 -11.66 23.26
CA GLY A 157 23.82 -11.77 23.38
C GLY A 157 24.62 -11.21 22.19
N LYS A 158 23.96 -10.60 21.20
CA LYS A 158 24.63 -9.90 20.09
C LYS A 158 24.53 -8.40 20.29
N GLU A 159 25.59 -7.70 19.99
CA GLU A 159 25.58 -6.25 19.93
C GLU A 159 24.89 -5.78 18.64
N ILE A 160 23.98 -4.81 18.77
CA ILE A 160 23.29 -4.19 17.64
C ILE A 160 23.55 -2.68 17.72
N PRO A 161 24.54 -2.16 16.96
CA PRO A 161 24.93 -0.75 17.03
C PRO A 161 23.74 0.21 16.81
N ALA A 162 22.87 -0.08 15.84
CA ALA A 162 21.68 0.73 15.58
C ALA A 162 20.75 0.80 16.81
N TYR A 163 20.54 -0.31 17.51
CA TYR A 163 19.74 -0.33 18.73
C TYR A 163 20.39 0.50 19.84
N ASN A 164 21.71 0.39 20.02
CA ASN A 164 22.43 1.18 21.02
C ASN A 164 22.28 2.69 20.79
N MET A 165 22.18 3.13 19.54
CA MET A 165 21.96 4.53 19.20
C MET A 165 20.54 5.01 19.56
N ILE A 166 19.52 4.17 19.36
CA ILE A 166 18.11 4.60 19.46
C ILE A 166 17.39 4.18 20.73
N ARG A 167 17.98 3.31 21.58
CA ARG A 167 17.32 2.72 22.75
C ARG A 167 16.77 3.73 23.78
N HIS A 168 17.29 4.95 23.78
CA HIS A 168 16.85 6.04 24.65
C HIS A 168 16.08 7.14 23.88
N SER A 169 15.74 6.89 22.61
CA SER A 169 14.97 7.86 21.82
C SER A 169 13.48 7.78 22.12
N ILE A 170 12.79 8.89 21.95
CA ILE A 170 11.34 9.01 22.07
C ILE A 170 10.81 9.46 20.71
N THR A 171 9.81 8.75 20.19
CA THR A 171 9.14 9.13 18.95
C THR A 171 8.23 10.33 19.22
N MET A 172 8.56 11.47 18.64
CA MET A 172 7.79 12.70 18.79
C MET A 172 6.89 13.01 17.59
N HIS A 173 7.14 12.37 16.46
CA HIS A 173 6.45 12.61 15.21
C HIS A 173 6.32 11.33 14.41
N ARG A 174 5.18 11.19 13.72
CA ARG A 174 4.92 10.09 12.81
C ARG A 174 4.39 10.63 11.49
N GLY A 175 5.08 10.30 10.38
CA GLY A 175 4.82 10.84 9.05
C GLY A 175 5.96 11.69 8.53
N CYS A 176 5.74 12.38 7.42
CA CYS A 176 6.71 13.31 6.84
C CYS A 176 6.01 14.61 6.42
N PHE A 177 6.79 15.66 6.17
CA PHE A 177 6.26 16.96 5.70
C PHE A 177 5.78 16.93 4.24
N GLY A 178 6.07 15.88 3.51
CA GLY A 178 5.69 15.76 2.10
C GLY A 178 4.29 15.22 1.86
N GLY A 179 3.51 14.99 2.92
CA GLY A 179 2.15 14.44 2.81
C GLY A 179 2.10 12.93 2.83
#